data_addf60e99fdeea40a2228524ae067ac4
#
_entry.id   addf60e99fdeea40a2228524ae067ac4
#
_cell.length_a   1.000
_cell.length_b   1.000
_cell.length_c   1.000
_cell.angle_alpha   90.00
_cell.angle_beta   90.00
_cell.angle_gamma   90.00
#
_symmetry.space_group_name_H-M   'P 1'
#
loop_
_entity.id
_entity.type
_entity.pdbx_description
1 polymer ?
#
loop_
_entity_poly.entity_id
_entity_poly.type
_entity_poly.pdbx_seq_one_letter_code
_entity_poly.pdbx_strand_id
1 'polypeptide(L)'
;MVGGGEGAFIGGVHRIALRLDGYYELVAGCFSSNFDNSKKTGINLGLAKERIYESYQEMAEKESARSDGIDVVSIVTPNHLHVPVAKIFAEKGIHIICDKPLALSSEEANSLKVIIENKKIIFALTHNYTGLSLIHI
;
A
#
# COMPACT_ATOMS: atom_id res chain seq x y z
N MET A 1 -1.60 3.51 3.87
CA MET A 1 -2.17 2.28 3.28
C MET A 1 -3.15 2.64 2.18
N VAL A 2 -3.16 1.88 1.07
CA VAL A 2 -4.14 2.02 -0.02
C VAL A 2 -4.93 0.72 -0.15
N GLY A 3 -6.27 0.82 -0.05
CA GLY A 3 -7.16 -0.34 0.08
C GLY A 3 -7.31 -0.82 1.52
N GLY A 4 -7.97 -1.95 1.72
CA GLY A 4 -8.13 -2.57 3.03
C GLY A 4 -9.14 -1.89 3.96
N GLY A 5 -10.17 -1.24 3.40
CA GLY A 5 -11.29 -0.66 4.14
C GLY A 5 -12.16 -1.69 4.84
N GLU A 6 -13.17 -1.20 5.54
CA GLU A 6 -14.12 -2.06 6.26
C GLU A 6 -14.71 -3.13 5.30
N GLY A 7 -14.70 -4.38 5.73
CA GLY A 7 -15.11 -5.53 4.95
C GLY A 7 -13.99 -6.18 4.09
N ALA A 8 -12.82 -5.57 3.96
CA ALA A 8 -11.70 -6.13 3.22
C ALA A 8 -10.76 -6.94 4.14
N PHE A 9 -10.60 -8.22 3.86
CA PHE A 9 -9.83 -9.15 4.68
C PHE A 9 -8.34 -8.81 4.75
N ILE A 10 -7.69 -8.64 3.57
CA ILE A 10 -6.23 -8.59 3.50
C ILE A 10 -5.62 -7.33 4.15
N GLY A 11 -6.36 -6.22 4.15
CA GLY A 11 -5.93 -5.00 4.84
C GLY A 11 -5.72 -5.19 6.34
N GLY A 12 -6.58 -5.98 6.99
CA GLY A 12 -6.43 -6.37 8.39
C GLY A 12 -5.15 -7.16 8.64
N VAL A 13 -4.85 -8.12 7.77
CA VAL A 13 -3.65 -8.95 7.84
C VAL A 13 -2.38 -8.11 7.72
N HIS A 14 -2.31 -7.23 6.73
CA HIS A 14 -1.17 -6.32 6.56
C HIS A 14 -0.97 -5.42 7.78
N ARG A 15 -2.06 -4.85 8.34
CA ARG A 15 -1.96 -4.01 9.55
C ARG A 15 -1.43 -4.77 10.76
N ILE A 16 -1.83 -6.03 10.94
CA ILE A 16 -1.29 -6.88 12.01
C ILE A 16 0.20 -7.13 11.78
N ALA A 17 0.58 -7.59 10.57
CA ALA A 17 1.96 -7.93 10.24
C ALA A 17 2.91 -6.73 10.40
N LEU A 18 2.50 -5.56 9.91
CA LEU A 18 3.30 -4.33 10.00
C LEU A 18 3.50 -3.83 11.45
N ARG A 19 2.63 -4.22 12.39
CA ARG A 19 2.72 -3.80 13.80
C ARG A 19 3.45 -4.78 14.70
N LEU A 20 3.71 -6.01 14.25
CA LEU A 20 4.28 -7.07 15.10
C LEU A 20 5.60 -6.68 15.74
N ASP A 21 6.49 -6.05 14.98
CA ASP A 21 7.83 -5.68 15.45
C ASP A 21 7.92 -4.23 15.94
N GLY A 22 6.83 -3.46 15.86
CA GLY A 22 6.80 -2.07 16.29
C GLY A 22 7.56 -1.08 15.41
N TYR A 23 8.01 -1.50 14.21
CA TYR A 23 8.76 -0.62 13.28
C TYR A 23 7.87 0.27 12.42
N TYR A 24 6.58 -0.04 12.30
CA TYR A 24 5.65 0.69 11.44
C TYR A 24 4.46 1.22 12.23
N GLU A 25 4.09 2.45 11.92
CA GLU A 25 2.87 3.09 12.37
C GLU A 25 1.99 3.43 11.18
N LEU A 26 0.68 3.15 11.29
CA LEU A 26 -0.28 3.54 10.28
C LEU A 26 -0.72 4.99 10.52
N VAL A 27 -0.28 5.90 9.69
CA VAL A 27 -0.52 7.35 9.85
C VAL A 27 -1.42 7.96 8.78
N ALA A 28 -1.56 7.29 7.62
CA ALA A 28 -2.33 7.81 6.49
C ALA A 28 -3.01 6.70 5.69
N GLY A 29 -4.14 7.01 5.04
CA GLY A 29 -4.79 6.01 4.21
C GLY A 29 -5.82 6.54 3.22
N CYS A 30 -5.96 5.77 2.12
CA CYS A 30 -7.05 5.78 1.17
C CYS A 30 -7.60 4.35 1.11
N PHE A 31 -8.59 4.04 1.97
CA PHE A 31 -8.96 2.66 2.28
C PHE A 31 -9.97 2.05 1.31
N SER A 32 -10.70 2.88 0.57
CA SER A 32 -11.78 2.45 -0.33
C SER A 32 -11.97 3.47 -1.45
N SER A 33 -12.48 3.01 -2.60
CA SER A 33 -13.01 3.90 -3.66
C SER A 33 -14.29 4.63 -3.23
N ASN A 34 -14.99 4.13 -2.21
CA ASN A 34 -16.06 4.85 -1.54
C ASN A 34 -15.46 5.66 -0.38
N PHE A 35 -15.52 6.99 -0.48
CA PHE A 35 -14.89 7.87 0.50
C PHE A 35 -15.50 7.75 1.90
N ASP A 36 -16.80 7.53 2.03
CA ASP A 36 -17.43 7.36 3.34
C ASP A 36 -16.91 6.11 4.06
N ASN A 37 -16.73 5.00 3.32
CA ASN A 37 -16.09 3.80 3.85
C ASN A 37 -14.60 4.06 4.19
N SER A 38 -13.87 4.76 3.33
CA SER A 38 -12.48 5.16 3.60
C SER A 38 -12.37 5.98 4.87
N LYS A 39 -13.21 7.00 5.01
CA LYS A 39 -13.28 7.89 6.17
C LYS A 39 -13.64 7.15 7.46
N LYS A 40 -14.68 6.31 7.42
CA LYS A 40 -15.09 5.49 8.56
C LYS A 40 -13.96 4.57 9.00
N THR A 41 -13.31 3.91 8.04
CA THR A 41 -12.17 3.03 8.32
C THR A 41 -11.02 3.78 8.97
N GLY A 42 -10.60 4.91 8.41
CA GLY A 42 -9.50 5.70 8.95
C GLY A 42 -9.77 6.21 10.37
N ILE A 43 -10.98 6.70 10.63
CA ILE A 43 -11.40 7.15 11.97
C ILE A 43 -11.35 5.98 12.98
N ASN A 44 -11.88 4.82 12.60
CA ASN A 44 -11.89 3.62 13.46
C ASN A 44 -10.46 3.11 13.75
N LEU A 45 -9.50 3.39 12.85
CA LEU A 45 -8.08 3.06 13.03
C LEU A 45 -7.31 4.15 13.79
N GLY A 46 -7.97 5.24 14.19
CA GLY A 46 -7.36 6.32 14.97
C GLY A 46 -6.54 7.31 14.16
N LEU A 47 -6.71 7.37 12.82
CA LEU A 47 -5.99 8.31 11.97
C LEU A 47 -6.51 9.74 12.13
N ALA A 48 -5.62 10.71 11.99
CA ALA A 48 -5.98 12.10 11.84
C ALA A 48 -6.84 12.30 10.58
N LYS A 49 -7.91 13.08 10.69
CA LYS A 49 -8.91 13.22 9.61
C LYS A 49 -8.30 13.78 8.31
N GLU A 50 -7.32 14.66 8.44
CA GLU A 50 -6.59 15.28 7.32
C GLU A 50 -5.63 14.32 6.61
N ARG A 51 -5.41 13.13 7.17
CA ARG A 51 -4.60 12.05 6.57
C ARG A 51 -5.43 10.87 6.07
N ILE A 52 -6.75 11.08 5.93
CA ILE A 52 -7.68 10.12 5.29
C ILE A 52 -8.08 10.71 3.95
N TYR A 53 -7.60 10.11 2.88
CA TYR A 53 -7.69 10.66 1.52
C TYR A 53 -8.82 10.03 0.70
N GLU A 54 -9.37 10.83 -0.21
CA GLU A 54 -10.41 10.38 -1.14
C GLU A 54 -9.84 9.52 -2.26
N SER A 55 -8.62 9.86 -2.71
CA SER A 55 -7.91 9.12 -3.75
C SER A 55 -6.46 8.84 -3.36
N TYR A 56 -5.90 7.77 -3.93
CA TYR A 56 -4.49 7.44 -3.72
C TYR A 56 -3.55 8.43 -4.43
N GLN A 57 -4.01 9.10 -5.49
CA GLN A 57 -3.28 10.18 -6.15
C GLN A 57 -3.10 11.37 -5.20
N GLU A 58 -4.20 11.81 -4.58
CA GLU A 58 -4.18 12.87 -3.58
C GLU A 58 -3.29 12.50 -2.40
N MET A 59 -3.41 11.26 -1.90
CA MET A 59 -2.58 10.75 -0.82
C MET A 59 -1.10 10.83 -1.17
N ALA A 60 -0.70 10.34 -2.35
CA ALA A 60 0.70 10.34 -2.77
C ALA A 60 1.26 11.77 -2.91
N GLU A 61 0.48 12.69 -3.45
CA GLU A 61 0.87 14.08 -3.63
C GLU A 61 1.04 14.79 -2.28
N LYS A 62 0.03 14.72 -1.42
CA LYS A 62 0.04 15.40 -0.13
C LYS A 62 1.09 14.82 0.83
N GLU A 63 1.17 13.49 0.91
CA GLU A 63 2.12 12.84 1.81
C GLU A 63 3.58 13.06 1.38
N SER A 64 3.87 13.09 0.08
CA SER A 64 5.22 13.38 -0.41
C SER A 64 5.67 14.83 -0.18
N ALA A 65 4.73 15.75 0.04
CA ALA A 65 5.01 17.17 0.31
C ALA A 65 5.14 17.50 1.81
N ARG A 66 4.80 16.56 2.70
CA ARG A 66 4.85 16.77 4.16
C ARG A 66 6.24 16.49 4.70
N SER A 67 6.65 17.24 5.72
CA SER A 67 7.88 16.96 6.48
C SER A 67 7.77 15.68 7.36
N ASP A 68 6.54 15.32 7.74
CA ASP A 68 6.18 14.13 8.50
C ASP A 68 5.40 13.12 7.63
N GLY A 69 5.64 13.13 6.33
CA GLY A 69 4.98 12.27 5.36
C GLY A 69 5.31 10.80 5.54
N ILE A 70 4.65 9.95 4.76
CA ILE A 70 4.86 8.50 4.85
C ILE A 70 6.19 8.09 4.22
N ASP A 71 6.91 7.18 4.86
CA ASP A 71 8.12 6.54 4.30
C ASP A 71 7.76 5.39 3.35
N VAL A 72 6.66 4.69 3.65
CA VAL A 72 6.25 3.49 2.92
C VAL A 72 4.73 3.42 2.76
N VAL A 73 4.28 2.97 1.60
CA VAL A 73 2.88 2.66 1.34
C VAL A 73 2.65 1.15 1.30
N SER A 74 1.62 0.67 2.02
CA SER A 74 1.11 -0.70 1.89
C SER A 74 -0.07 -0.70 0.92
N ILE A 75 0.04 -1.46 -0.18
CA ILE A 75 -0.95 -1.58 -1.24
C ILE A 75 -1.68 -2.91 -1.10
N VAL A 76 -2.97 -2.85 -0.82
CA VAL A 76 -3.86 -3.99 -0.59
C VAL A 76 -5.18 -3.81 -1.37
N THR A 77 -5.07 -3.27 -2.56
CA THR A 77 -6.15 -3.07 -3.51
C THR A 77 -6.49 -4.35 -4.30
N PRO A 78 -7.55 -4.36 -5.12
CA PRO A 78 -7.69 -5.38 -6.16
C PRO A 78 -6.49 -5.42 -7.11
N ASN A 79 -6.16 -6.61 -7.63
CA ASN A 79 -4.93 -6.91 -8.38
C ASN A 79 -4.64 -5.91 -9.53
N HIS A 80 -5.66 -5.50 -10.29
CA HIS A 80 -5.53 -4.59 -11.43
C HIS A 80 -5.08 -3.17 -11.03
N LEU A 81 -5.13 -2.83 -9.74
CA LEU A 81 -4.69 -1.54 -9.21
C LEU A 81 -3.29 -1.59 -8.60
N HIS A 82 -2.67 -2.75 -8.43
CA HIS A 82 -1.35 -2.85 -7.82
C HIS A 82 -0.32 -1.99 -8.53
N VAL A 83 -0.12 -2.22 -9.83
CA VAL A 83 0.86 -1.46 -10.61
C VAL A 83 0.50 0.01 -10.79
N PRO A 84 -0.75 0.39 -11.15
CA PRO A 84 -1.13 1.81 -11.22
C PRO A 84 -0.88 2.57 -9.92
N VAL A 85 -1.27 2.02 -8.78
CA VAL A 85 -1.02 2.64 -7.46
C VAL A 85 0.47 2.70 -7.17
N ALA A 86 1.18 1.59 -7.34
CA ALA A 86 2.61 1.51 -7.05
C ALA A 86 3.43 2.54 -7.84
N LYS A 87 3.13 2.75 -9.12
CA LYS A 87 3.82 3.74 -9.95
C LYS A 87 3.72 5.16 -9.38
N ILE A 88 2.54 5.57 -8.94
CA ILE A 88 2.32 6.93 -8.41
C ILE A 88 3.14 7.16 -7.16
N PHE A 89 3.16 6.21 -6.22
CA PHE A 89 3.98 6.34 -5.01
C PHE A 89 5.48 6.21 -5.30
N ALA A 90 5.86 5.32 -6.23
CA ALA A 90 7.24 5.17 -6.66
C ALA A 90 7.80 6.46 -7.27
N GLU A 91 7.04 7.16 -8.11
CA GLU A 91 7.42 8.43 -8.71
C GLU A 91 7.65 9.53 -7.67
N LYS A 92 6.98 9.45 -6.52
CA LYS A 92 7.16 10.35 -5.36
C LYS A 92 8.32 9.92 -4.45
N GLY A 93 9.01 8.83 -4.74
CA GLY A 93 10.12 8.33 -3.92
C GLY A 93 9.68 7.58 -2.65
N ILE A 94 8.41 7.21 -2.53
CA ILE A 94 7.86 6.50 -1.38
C ILE A 94 8.08 5.00 -1.56
N HIS A 95 8.60 4.32 -0.53
CA HIS A 95 8.81 2.88 -0.53
C HIS A 95 7.47 2.12 -0.56
N ILE A 96 7.49 0.88 -1.06
CA ILE A 96 6.26 0.14 -1.33
C ILE A 96 6.29 -1.25 -0.72
N ILE A 97 5.21 -1.63 -0.04
CA ILE A 97 4.85 -3.00 0.28
C ILE A 97 3.56 -3.30 -0.47
N CYS A 98 3.57 -4.27 -1.38
CA CYS A 98 2.42 -4.60 -2.23
C CYS A 98 1.96 -6.04 -2.00
N ASP A 99 0.65 -6.25 -1.92
CA ASP A 99 0.11 -7.61 -1.88
C ASP A 99 0.30 -8.33 -3.23
N LYS A 100 0.28 -9.63 -3.20
CA LYS A 100 0.39 -10.48 -4.39
C LYS A 100 -0.95 -10.49 -5.18
N PRO A 101 -0.96 -10.72 -6.50
CA PRO A 101 0.21 -10.79 -7.39
C PRO A 101 0.80 -9.41 -7.67
N LEU A 102 2.05 -9.36 -8.13
CA LEU A 102 2.71 -8.09 -8.46
C LEU A 102 1.96 -7.29 -9.53
N ALA A 103 1.60 -7.95 -10.62
CA ALA A 103 1.04 -7.35 -11.83
C ALA A 103 0.14 -8.34 -12.55
N LEU A 104 -0.62 -7.87 -13.55
CA LEU A 104 -1.43 -8.71 -14.44
C LEU A 104 -0.65 -9.20 -15.66
N SER A 105 0.47 -8.55 -15.99
CA SER A 105 1.35 -8.93 -17.09
C SER A 105 2.82 -8.63 -16.79
N SER A 106 3.72 -9.26 -17.56
CA SER A 106 5.17 -8.98 -17.48
C SER A 106 5.52 -7.59 -17.95
N GLU A 107 4.78 -7.03 -18.90
CA GLU A 107 4.94 -5.66 -19.38
C GLU A 107 4.66 -4.64 -18.28
N GLU A 108 3.56 -4.84 -17.53
CA GLU A 108 3.24 -4.00 -16.38
C GLU A 108 4.34 -4.08 -15.31
N ALA A 109 4.79 -5.29 -14.98
CA ALA A 109 5.85 -5.51 -14.00
C ALA A 109 7.16 -4.83 -14.42
N ASN A 110 7.57 -4.98 -15.70
CA ASN A 110 8.78 -4.36 -16.22
C ASN A 110 8.68 -2.83 -16.21
N SER A 111 7.53 -2.27 -16.54
CA SER A 111 7.32 -0.81 -16.52
C SER A 111 7.43 -0.23 -15.10
N LEU A 112 6.96 -0.95 -14.08
CA LEU A 112 7.12 -0.57 -12.68
C LEU A 112 8.57 -0.70 -12.22
N LYS A 113 9.25 -1.80 -12.61
CA LYS A 113 10.67 -2.06 -12.27
C LYS A 113 11.56 -0.88 -12.68
N VAL A 114 11.39 -0.35 -13.88
CA VAL A 114 12.18 0.79 -14.38
C VAL A 114 12.03 2.02 -13.46
N ILE A 115 10.82 2.29 -12.97
CA ILE A 115 10.57 3.42 -12.06
C ILE A 115 11.25 3.17 -10.71
N ILE A 116 11.10 1.98 -10.15
CA ILE A 116 11.69 1.59 -8.87
C ILE A 116 13.22 1.75 -8.90
N GLU A 117 13.87 1.24 -9.95
CA GLU A 117 15.32 1.33 -10.13
C GLU A 117 15.80 2.78 -10.27
N ASN A 118 15.11 3.59 -11.10
CA ASN A 118 15.42 4.99 -11.29
C ASN A 118 15.25 5.84 -10.02
N LYS A 119 14.23 5.56 -9.23
CA LYS A 119 13.94 6.27 -7.98
C LYS A 119 14.68 5.70 -6.77
N LYS A 120 15.35 4.56 -6.92
CA LYS A 120 16.10 3.85 -5.87
C LYS A 120 15.26 3.57 -4.63
N ILE A 121 13.98 3.27 -4.82
CA ILE A 121 13.08 2.90 -3.73
C ILE A 121 13.11 1.39 -3.47
N ILE A 122 12.70 1.00 -2.27
CA ILE A 122 12.49 -0.39 -1.91
C ILE A 122 11.08 -0.79 -2.30
N PHE A 123 10.95 -1.92 -3.00
CA PHE A 123 9.67 -2.55 -3.31
C PHE A 123 9.66 -3.97 -2.74
N ALA A 124 8.74 -4.23 -1.81
CA ALA A 124 8.54 -5.54 -1.21
C ALA A 124 7.19 -6.13 -1.67
N LEU A 125 7.23 -7.28 -2.33
CA LEU A 125 6.04 -8.07 -2.66
C LEU A 125 5.75 -9.05 -1.53
N THR A 126 4.52 -9.06 -0.99
CA THR A 126 4.13 -10.02 0.05
C THR A 126 3.82 -11.39 -0.54
N HIS A 127 4.87 -12.09 -0.93
CA HIS A 127 4.78 -13.44 -1.51
C HIS A 127 4.70 -14.49 -0.40
N ASN A 128 3.65 -14.42 0.42
CA ASN A 128 3.48 -15.15 1.67
C ASN A 128 3.53 -16.68 1.53
N TYR A 129 3.17 -17.24 0.36
CA TYR A 129 3.24 -18.68 0.14
C TYR A 129 4.65 -19.24 0.21
N THR A 130 5.69 -18.45 -0.04
CA THR A 130 7.08 -18.88 0.13
C THR A 130 7.47 -19.09 1.59
N GLY A 131 6.72 -18.50 2.53
CA GLY A 131 6.89 -18.70 3.97
C GLY A 131 6.09 -19.88 4.54
N LEU A 132 5.28 -20.55 3.72
CA LEU A 132 4.53 -21.73 4.13
C LEU A 132 5.32 -23.00 3.79
N SER A 133 5.26 -23.99 4.69
CA SER A 133 5.87 -25.30 4.43
C SER A 133 5.04 -26.07 3.40
N LEU A 134 5.40 -25.96 2.13
CA LEU A 134 4.78 -26.69 1.02
C LEU A 134 5.54 -27.98 0.67
N ILE A 135 6.48 -28.41 1.51
CA ILE A 135 7.33 -29.59 1.26
C ILE A 135 6.59 -30.92 1.35
N HIS A 136 5.34 -30.91 1.77
CA HIS A 136 4.50 -32.11 1.92
C HIS A 136 3.31 -32.14 0.94
N ILE A 137 3.31 -31.31 -0.11
CA ILE A 137 2.30 -31.31 -1.16
C ILE A 137 2.82 -32.10 -2.35
#